data_8afe20451e7e00ce16d1aca539a8a16a
#
_entry.id   8afe20451e7e00ce16d1aca539a8a16a
#
_cell.length_a   1.000
_cell.length_b   1.000
_cell.length_c   1.000
_cell.angle_alpha   90.00
_cell.angle_beta   90.00
_cell.angle_gamma   90.00
#
_symmetry.space_group_name_H-M   'P 1'
#
loop_
_entity.id
_entity.type
_entity.pdbx_description
1 polymer ?
#
loop_
_entity_poly.entity_id
_entity_poly.type
_entity_poly.pdbx_seq_one_letter_code
_entity_poly.pdbx_strand_id
1 'polypeptide(L)'
;DDGPRAGLAEEAPRLGATVDESLVSLGGVGGDGVASATLSAANVQAQFAPAFGADGQGSIGYSLALSGSDVASGLYAVDPLAANGQGAAIVLNQVGNVITGSVGTVSYFTLTINPSTGEVTLALLDNVWHGDTTNADDSVALSVGKGVLTLVQTVTDADGDSASASVDLGANGVFRFEDDGPKASNVQATLVLDDEGLVGGINGGSGDVAGANTSVTGNLVYQAGADGLKSLELSGPTALGSESVTSTWDAQSGTLSISSTRGLLMTVTITDPSTGAYSVKLLQPLMHTGTDTEDNLTLNVGYKVTDGDGDSASGVLAVTINDDTPTIQVGELSLTSSVTFLGSNAGYSNSYGYYVKGDDGTPLSGKVIWANVHSQSVGSQTDISSLDPAHTGFFVIPNGGANPGLGDGAAVTFQFINGKWQAFVGSTALSGADGANIVFSDASLNPGGSHLQDTGSAGNQNWEDMTLNSDYDYNDVSTTVTWGGAVQLQVDESNLNHDATADFSGVFNVQPGADGLGSQSYSLNVQNANSGLIDTATGEQVQLSMHGSILEGRTATTGQLVFSLTVDSSGKVTLDQLRAVVHPTSDPDEATFLGSGHVNLTLTVTDKDGDHASGVLDIGKVISFKDDGP
;
A
#
# COMPACT_ATOMS: atom_id res chain seq x y z
N ASP A 1 -80.76 31.68 32.40
CA ASP A 1 -79.62 30.83 32.18
C ASP A 1 -78.59 31.56 31.26
N ASP A 2 -77.35 31.75 31.71
CA ASP A 2 -76.25 32.41 30.99
C ASP A 2 -75.09 31.44 30.90
N GLY A 3 -75.20 30.47 29.98
CA GLY A 3 -74.25 29.38 29.83
C GLY A 3 -72.86 29.88 29.51
N PRO A 4 -71.83 28.97 29.64
CA PRO A 4 -70.46 29.30 29.49
C PRO A 4 -70.13 29.65 28.02
N ARG A 5 -69.02 30.36 27.80
CA ARG A 5 -68.50 30.69 26.49
C ARG A 5 -67.03 30.20 26.41
N ALA A 6 -66.73 29.49 25.37
CA ALA A 6 -65.36 29.18 24.98
C ALA A 6 -64.98 30.10 23.80
N GLY A 7 -63.87 30.81 23.92
CA GLY A 7 -63.33 31.70 22.87
C GLY A 7 -61.87 31.52 22.70
N LEU A 8 -61.33 32.02 21.60
CA LEU A 8 -59.91 32.11 21.40
C LEU A 8 -59.36 33.44 21.89
N ALA A 9 -58.19 33.49 22.44
CA ALA A 9 -57.47 34.68 22.81
C ALA A 9 -57.11 35.51 21.55
N GLU A 10 -57.21 36.85 21.65
CA GLU A 10 -56.85 37.74 20.53
C GLU A 10 -55.35 37.75 20.27
N GLU A 11 -54.54 37.61 21.34
CA GLU A 11 -53.10 37.48 21.27
C GLU A 11 -52.70 36.22 22.04
N ALA A 12 -52.02 35.25 21.36
CA ALA A 12 -51.58 34.00 21.95
C ALA A 12 -50.17 33.70 21.52
N PRO A 13 -49.35 33.07 22.38
CA PRO A 13 -48.01 32.62 22.01
C PRO A 13 -48.10 31.59 20.89
N ARG A 14 -47.09 31.60 20.00
CA ARG A 14 -46.99 30.56 18.97
C ARG A 14 -46.74 29.21 19.62
N LEU A 15 -47.52 28.21 19.24
CA LEU A 15 -47.32 26.84 19.67
C LEU A 15 -46.25 26.18 18.80
N GLY A 16 -45.35 25.39 19.41
CA GLY A 16 -44.35 24.61 18.73
C GLY A 16 -43.71 23.61 19.66
N ALA A 17 -43.51 22.39 19.16
CA ALA A 17 -42.78 21.32 19.80
C ALA A 17 -41.93 20.62 18.74
N THR A 18 -40.63 20.54 18.98
CA THR A 18 -39.65 19.95 18.06
C THR A 18 -38.97 18.81 18.79
N VAL A 19 -38.88 17.65 18.12
CA VAL A 19 -38.08 16.50 18.51
C VAL A 19 -36.94 16.35 17.53
N ASP A 20 -35.87 15.67 17.92
CA ASP A 20 -34.64 15.54 17.18
C ASP A 20 -34.19 14.07 17.21
N GLU A 21 -33.90 13.52 16.06
CA GLU A 21 -33.59 12.10 15.83
C GLU A 21 -32.17 11.70 16.23
N SER A 22 -31.31 12.64 16.61
CA SER A 22 -29.92 12.39 17.09
C SER A 22 -29.88 11.59 18.40
N LEU A 23 -30.74 10.59 18.52
CA LEU A 23 -30.89 9.75 19.70
C LEU A 23 -30.14 8.45 19.55
N VAL A 24 -29.26 8.13 20.52
CA VAL A 24 -28.54 6.85 20.57
C VAL A 24 -29.52 5.66 20.55
N SER A 25 -30.72 5.80 21.10
CA SER A 25 -31.77 4.78 21.10
C SER A 25 -32.34 4.46 19.72
N LEU A 26 -32.23 5.41 18.78
CA LEU A 26 -32.63 5.25 17.38
C LEU A 26 -31.43 4.91 16.45
N GLY A 27 -30.23 4.70 17.00
CA GLY A 27 -29.02 4.53 16.21
C GLY A 27 -28.31 5.83 15.86
N GLY A 28 -28.84 6.95 16.34
CA GLY A 28 -28.33 8.28 16.07
C GLY A 28 -26.98 8.57 16.68
N VAL A 29 -26.37 9.66 16.21
CA VAL A 29 -25.00 10.08 16.55
C VAL A 29 -24.87 10.57 17.99
N GLY A 30 -26.00 10.97 18.60
CA GLY A 30 -26.06 11.58 19.94
C GLY A 30 -25.61 13.05 19.92
N GLY A 31 -25.88 13.74 21.01
CA GLY A 31 -25.47 15.13 21.21
C GLY A 31 -26.68 16.02 21.53
N ASP A 32 -27.46 16.42 20.55
CA ASP A 32 -28.60 17.32 20.63
C ASP A 32 -29.96 16.63 20.56
N GLY A 33 -30.01 15.31 20.39
CA GLY A 33 -31.24 14.54 20.29
C GLY A 33 -32.29 14.84 21.34
N VAL A 34 -33.53 15.01 20.90
CA VAL A 34 -34.69 15.35 21.73
C VAL A 34 -35.79 14.31 21.57
N ALA A 35 -35.87 13.37 22.53
CA ALA A 35 -36.84 12.28 22.49
C ALA A 35 -38.31 12.74 22.69
N SER A 36 -38.51 13.84 23.36
CA SER A 36 -39.86 14.39 23.57
C SER A 36 -39.85 15.91 23.79
N ALA A 37 -40.87 16.56 23.28
CA ALA A 37 -41.09 18.01 23.45
C ALA A 37 -42.55 18.27 23.79
N THR A 38 -42.82 19.40 24.45
CA THR A 38 -44.19 19.72 24.91
C THR A 38 -44.67 21.07 24.44
N LEU A 39 -45.95 21.13 24.08
CA LEU A 39 -46.71 22.38 24.15
C LEU A 39 -47.05 22.58 25.61
N SER A 40 -46.40 23.52 26.30
CA SER A 40 -46.56 23.70 27.73
C SER A 40 -48.02 24.06 28.10
N ALA A 41 -48.46 23.62 29.28
CA ALA A 41 -49.79 23.95 29.79
C ALA A 41 -50.07 25.47 29.75
N ALA A 42 -49.10 26.31 30.11
CA ALA A 42 -49.24 27.76 30.09
C ALA A 42 -49.48 28.30 28.66
N ASN A 43 -48.71 27.83 27.66
CA ASN A 43 -48.86 28.27 26.26
C ASN A 43 -50.18 27.79 25.64
N VAL A 44 -50.63 26.57 26.03
CA VAL A 44 -51.89 26.02 25.58
C VAL A 44 -53.07 26.81 26.17
N GLN A 45 -53.06 27.03 27.49
CA GLN A 45 -54.11 27.79 28.18
C GLN A 45 -54.23 29.23 27.65
N ALA A 46 -53.08 29.84 27.29
CA ALA A 46 -53.03 31.17 26.71
C ALA A 46 -53.71 31.28 25.32
N GLN A 47 -54.02 30.18 24.66
CA GLN A 47 -54.75 30.18 23.37
C GLN A 47 -56.26 30.50 23.54
N PHE A 48 -56.75 30.34 24.73
CA PHE A 48 -58.20 30.39 25.00
C PHE A 48 -58.61 31.53 25.92
N ALA A 49 -59.83 31.99 25.75
CA ALA A 49 -60.45 32.99 26.57
C ALA A 49 -61.81 32.46 27.12
N PRO A 50 -61.74 31.55 28.13
CA PRO A 50 -62.97 30.97 28.71
C PRO A 50 -63.75 31.97 29.54
N ALA A 51 -65.07 31.89 29.48
CA ALA A 51 -66.02 32.66 30.35
C ALA A 51 -67.10 31.70 30.85
N PHE A 52 -67.41 31.74 32.14
CA PHE A 52 -68.33 30.81 32.77
C PHE A 52 -69.75 31.34 32.90
N GLY A 53 -69.98 32.59 32.54
CA GLY A 53 -71.31 33.22 32.71
C GLY A 53 -71.62 33.50 34.16
N ALA A 54 -72.95 33.70 34.44
CA ALA A 54 -73.47 34.07 35.75
C ALA A 54 -73.50 32.92 36.76
N ASP A 55 -73.56 31.68 36.27
CA ASP A 55 -73.63 30.45 37.08
C ASP A 55 -72.29 30.08 37.75
N GLY A 56 -71.20 30.74 37.31
CA GLY A 56 -69.91 30.63 37.93
C GLY A 56 -69.10 29.46 37.41
N GLN A 57 -67.87 29.31 37.91
CA GLN A 57 -66.90 28.34 37.44
C GLN A 57 -67.22 26.90 37.85
N GLY A 58 -67.37 26.00 36.89
CA GLY A 58 -67.36 24.54 37.07
C GLY A 58 -66.04 23.95 36.77
N SER A 59 -65.78 23.54 35.53
CA SER A 59 -64.50 22.91 35.12
C SER A 59 -64.03 23.39 33.77
N ILE A 60 -62.68 23.21 33.52
CA ILE A 60 -62.07 23.34 32.22
C ILE A 60 -61.37 22.00 31.90
N GLY A 61 -61.69 21.44 30.76
CA GLY A 61 -61.07 20.23 30.25
C GLY A 61 -60.41 20.46 28.87
N TYR A 62 -59.48 19.64 28.54
CA TYR A 62 -58.75 19.71 27.27
C TYR A 62 -58.74 18.32 26.59
N SER A 63 -58.82 18.32 25.26
CA SER A 63 -58.73 17.11 24.46
C SER A 63 -58.07 17.37 23.13
N LEU A 64 -57.48 16.35 22.54
CA LEU A 64 -57.15 16.34 21.14
C LEU A 64 -58.33 15.77 20.34
N ALA A 65 -58.53 16.29 19.14
CA ALA A 65 -59.51 15.77 18.21
C ALA A 65 -58.89 15.61 16.83
N LEU A 66 -58.94 14.39 16.32
CA LEU A 66 -58.54 14.03 14.98
C LEU A 66 -59.78 13.71 14.14
N SER A 67 -59.94 14.41 13.02
CA SER A 67 -61.08 14.20 12.11
C SER A 67 -60.75 13.09 11.11
N GLY A 68 -61.15 11.86 11.43
CA GLY A 68 -60.95 10.68 10.57
C GLY A 68 -60.03 9.63 11.17
N SER A 69 -59.86 8.56 10.43
CA SER A 69 -58.90 7.49 10.67
C SER A 69 -57.92 7.37 9.50
N ASP A 70 -56.72 6.86 9.75
CA ASP A 70 -55.64 6.77 8.78
C ASP A 70 -55.36 8.09 8.06
N VAL A 71 -55.36 9.17 8.82
CA VAL A 71 -55.16 10.54 8.29
C VAL A 71 -53.68 10.70 7.91
N ALA A 72 -53.40 11.02 6.65
CA ALA A 72 -52.04 11.26 6.18
C ALA A 72 -51.40 12.43 6.95
N SER A 73 -50.29 12.18 7.61
CA SER A 73 -49.57 13.16 8.44
C SER A 73 -48.74 14.17 7.66
N GLY A 74 -48.49 13.91 6.37
CA GLY A 74 -47.50 14.60 5.57
C GLY A 74 -46.06 14.15 5.81
N LEU A 75 -45.86 13.20 6.74
CA LEU A 75 -44.58 12.57 7.06
C LEU A 75 -44.48 11.15 6.45
N TYR A 76 -43.28 10.67 6.26
CA TYR A 76 -43.02 9.36 5.65
C TYR A 76 -42.01 8.57 6.49
N ALA A 77 -42.08 7.25 6.43
CA ALA A 77 -41.07 6.37 6.96
C ALA A 77 -39.81 6.42 6.10
N VAL A 78 -38.67 6.08 6.68
CA VAL A 78 -37.43 5.86 5.92
C VAL A 78 -37.46 4.46 5.27
N ASP A 79 -37.08 4.41 3.98
CA ASP A 79 -36.85 3.16 3.24
C ASP A 79 -35.50 3.25 2.50
N PRO A 80 -34.42 2.71 3.05
CA PRO A 80 -33.08 2.74 2.42
C PRO A 80 -33.02 2.10 1.03
N LEU A 81 -34.01 1.25 0.68
CA LEU A 81 -34.09 0.62 -0.64
C LEU A 81 -34.76 1.53 -1.69
N ALA A 82 -35.49 2.54 -1.26
CA ALA A 82 -36.02 3.55 -2.17
C ALA A 82 -34.91 4.47 -2.69
N ALA A 83 -35.06 4.94 -3.94
CA ALA A 83 -34.03 5.75 -4.59
C ALA A 83 -33.69 7.04 -3.80
N ASN A 84 -34.73 7.70 -3.23
CA ASN A 84 -34.60 8.90 -2.43
C ASN A 84 -34.83 8.66 -0.92
N GLY A 85 -34.80 7.40 -0.46
CA GLY A 85 -35.02 7.05 0.93
C GLY A 85 -36.48 7.13 1.43
N GLN A 86 -37.40 7.67 0.64
CA GLN A 86 -38.78 7.86 1.04
C GLN A 86 -39.59 6.56 1.04
N GLY A 87 -40.05 6.15 2.19
CA GLY A 87 -40.90 4.99 2.38
C GLY A 87 -42.41 5.30 2.38
N ALA A 88 -43.18 4.49 3.10
CA ALA A 88 -44.62 4.62 3.18
C ALA A 88 -45.05 5.87 3.99
N ALA A 89 -46.20 6.43 3.63
CA ALA A 89 -46.78 7.56 4.36
C ALA A 89 -47.17 7.14 5.80
N ILE A 90 -46.80 7.97 6.77
CA ILE A 90 -47.18 7.82 8.17
C ILE A 90 -48.59 8.36 8.33
N VAL A 91 -49.51 7.57 8.88
CA VAL A 91 -50.90 7.92 9.09
C VAL A 91 -51.19 8.11 10.57
N LEU A 92 -52.11 9.00 10.87
CA LEU A 92 -52.55 9.33 12.23
C LEU A 92 -53.82 8.56 12.58
N ASN A 93 -53.85 8.01 13.79
CA ASN A 93 -55.01 7.40 14.41
C ASN A 93 -55.09 7.81 15.87
N GLN A 94 -56.33 8.01 16.37
CA GLN A 94 -56.56 8.47 17.74
C GLN A 94 -57.23 7.38 18.60
N VAL A 95 -56.68 7.13 19.78
CA VAL A 95 -57.28 6.34 20.82
C VAL A 95 -57.26 7.12 22.15
N GLY A 96 -58.44 7.55 22.60
CA GLY A 96 -58.53 8.38 23.81
C GLY A 96 -57.75 9.69 23.68
N ASN A 97 -56.83 9.93 24.61
CA ASN A 97 -56.00 11.13 24.68
C ASN A 97 -54.70 11.04 23.89
N VAL A 98 -54.52 10.00 23.10
CA VAL A 98 -53.28 9.72 22.34
C VAL A 98 -53.59 9.65 20.85
N ILE A 99 -52.84 10.41 20.07
CA ILE A 99 -52.78 10.27 18.62
C ILE A 99 -51.44 9.65 18.29
N THR A 100 -51.44 8.56 17.51
CA THR A 100 -50.26 7.85 17.08
C THR A 100 -50.04 8.00 15.59
N GLY A 101 -48.82 8.41 15.18
CA GLY A 101 -48.36 8.35 13.80
C GLY A 101 -47.72 6.98 13.55
N SER A 102 -48.22 6.21 12.57
CA SER A 102 -47.76 4.84 12.32
C SER A 102 -47.80 4.44 10.85
N VAL A 103 -47.02 3.43 10.51
CA VAL A 103 -47.09 2.66 9.26
C VAL A 103 -47.36 1.21 9.64
N GLY A 104 -48.54 0.71 9.35
CA GLY A 104 -48.94 -0.63 9.80
C GLY A 104 -48.90 -0.74 11.32
N THR A 105 -48.04 -1.61 11.84
CA THR A 105 -47.87 -1.85 13.30
C THR A 105 -46.68 -1.07 13.89
N VAL A 106 -45.92 -0.34 13.08
CA VAL A 106 -44.77 0.44 13.54
C VAL A 106 -45.25 1.86 13.89
N SER A 107 -44.95 2.31 15.09
CA SER A 107 -45.25 3.66 15.57
C SER A 107 -43.99 4.53 15.47
N TYR A 108 -44.15 5.71 14.92
CA TYR A 108 -43.07 6.70 14.71
C TYR A 108 -43.07 7.79 15.77
N PHE A 109 -44.29 8.22 16.20
CA PHE A 109 -44.44 9.22 17.25
C PHE A 109 -45.83 9.15 17.88
N THR A 110 -45.95 9.77 19.04
CA THR A 110 -47.25 9.98 19.69
C THR A 110 -47.44 11.43 20.09
N LEU A 111 -48.68 11.89 20.03
CA LEU A 111 -49.16 13.14 20.63
C LEU A 111 -50.09 12.77 21.78
N THR A 112 -49.73 13.13 23.01
CA THR A 112 -50.51 12.82 24.20
C THR A 112 -50.90 14.09 24.91
N ILE A 113 -52.20 14.27 25.20
CA ILE A 113 -52.69 15.41 25.95
C ILE A 113 -52.97 15.08 27.41
N ASN A 114 -52.60 16.00 28.28
CA ASN A 114 -53.09 16.00 29.66
C ASN A 114 -54.45 16.70 29.70
N PRO A 115 -55.55 15.97 29.98
CA PRO A 115 -56.88 16.52 29.89
C PRO A 115 -57.18 17.59 30.94
N SER A 116 -56.42 17.70 32.02
CA SER A 116 -56.62 18.69 33.08
C SER A 116 -55.84 19.98 32.85
N THR A 117 -54.65 19.90 32.22
CA THR A 117 -53.74 21.03 32.04
C THR A 117 -53.67 21.54 30.61
N GLY A 118 -54.05 20.73 29.65
CA GLY A 118 -53.94 20.99 28.22
C GLY A 118 -52.53 20.79 27.65
N GLU A 119 -51.54 20.43 28.47
CA GLU A 119 -50.19 20.12 27.99
C GLU A 119 -50.24 19.01 26.97
N VAL A 120 -49.57 19.22 25.81
CA VAL A 120 -49.47 18.20 24.77
C VAL A 120 -48.00 17.78 24.64
N THR A 121 -47.74 16.49 24.78
CA THR A 121 -46.42 15.90 24.62
C THR A 121 -46.32 15.23 23.25
N LEU A 122 -45.35 15.66 22.44
CA LEU A 122 -44.85 14.96 21.27
C LEU A 122 -43.73 14.03 21.75
N ALA A 123 -43.82 12.72 21.52
CA ALA A 123 -42.78 11.75 21.80
C ALA A 123 -42.36 11.04 20.52
N LEU A 124 -41.07 11.05 20.23
CA LEU A 124 -40.46 10.39 19.10
C LEU A 124 -40.21 8.91 19.46
N LEU A 125 -40.58 7.99 18.57
CA LEU A 125 -40.44 6.53 18.75
C LEU A 125 -39.58 5.90 17.68
N ASP A 126 -39.54 6.47 16.46
CA ASP A 126 -38.75 6.02 15.33
C ASP A 126 -38.46 7.20 14.40
N ASN A 127 -37.46 7.09 13.52
CA ASN A 127 -37.06 8.16 12.62
C ASN A 127 -38.04 8.32 11.44
N VAL A 128 -38.19 9.55 10.97
CA VAL A 128 -39.00 9.91 9.82
C VAL A 128 -38.11 10.29 8.63
N TRP A 129 -38.61 10.16 7.41
CA TRP A 129 -37.90 10.54 6.22
C TRP A 129 -37.76 12.06 6.09
N HIS A 130 -36.53 12.49 5.81
CA HIS A 130 -36.18 13.87 5.49
C HIS A 130 -35.81 13.98 4.00
N GLY A 131 -36.05 15.08 3.37
CA GLY A 131 -35.93 15.18 1.92
C GLY A 131 -34.88 16.16 1.43
N ASP A 132 -34.24 16.91 2.31
CA ASP A 132 -33.19 17.86 1.97
C ASP A 132 -31.80 17.28 2.21
N THR A 133 -31.32 16.47 1.27
CA THR A 133 -30.01 15.81 1.32
C THR A 133 -28.79 16.76 1.33
N THR A 134 -29.02 18.06 1.43
CA THR A 134 -27.98 19.09 1.55
C THR A 134 -27.82 19.62 2.96
N ASN A 135 -28.71 19.24 3.86
CA ASN A 135 -28.72 19.68 5.25
C ASN A 135 -29.04 18.50 6.18
N ALA A 136 -28.01 17.89 6.71
CA ALA A 136 -28.02 16.70 7.59
C ALA A 136 -28.67 16.94 8.96
N ASP A 137 -29.31 18.07 9.15
CA ASP A 137 -30.05 18.51 10.34
C ASP A 137 -31.25 19.35 9.85
N ASP A 138 -31.96 18.85 8.82
CA ASP A 138 -33.14 19.52 8.31
C ASP A 138 -34.34 19.23 9.20
N SER A 139 -35.46 19.96 8.97
CA SER A 139 -36.63 19.86 9.83
C SER A 139 -37.88 19.68 9.01
N VAL A 140 -38.55 18.57 9.16
CA VAL A 140 -39.86 18.29 8.58
C VAL A 140 -40.97 18.53 9.59
N ALA A 141 -42.15 18.84 9.11
CA ALA A 141 -43.29 19.15 9.98
C ALA A 141 -44.49 18.26 9.70
N LEU A 142 -45.17 17.85 10.78
CA LEU A 142 -46.50 17.28 10.65
C LEU A 142 -47.39 18.29 9.96
N SER A 143 -48.08 17.89 8.90
CA SER A 143 -48.93 18.75 8.08
C SER A 143 -50.21 18.02 7.67
N VAL A 144 -51.31 18.38 8.29
CA VAL A 144 -52.65 17.90 7.92
C VAL A 144 -53.51 19.08 7.53
N GLY A 145 -54.65 18.83 6.92
CA GLY A 145 -55.58 19.87 6.54
C GLY A 145 -56.04 20.70 7.75
N LYS A 146 -56.32 21.98 7.53
CA LYS A 146 -56.81 22.89 8.58
C LYS A 146 -58.05 22.30 9.26
N GLY A 147 -58.02 22.24 10.60
CA GLY A 147 -59.13 21.75 11.41
C GLY A 147 -59.24 20.22 11.49
N VAL A 148 -58.28 19.47 10.86
CA VAL A 148 -58.24 18.00 10.93
C VAL A 148 -57.64 17.53 12.25
N LEU A 149 -56.61 18.18 12.75
CA LEU A 149 -56.04 17.97 14.07
C LEU A 149 -56.17 19.22 14.90
N THR A 150 -56.95 19.14 15.96
CA THR A 150 -57.27 20.32 16.82
C THR A 150 -57.06 20.02 18.30
N LEU A 151 -56.69 21.05 19.03
CA LEU A 151 -56.75 21.10 20.49
C LEU A 151 -58.04 21.76 20.90
N VAL A 152 -58.85 21.07 21.70
CA VAL A 152 -60.14 21.52 22.12
C VAL A 152 -60.10 21.83 23.61
N GLN A 153 -60.58 23.04 23.99
CA GLN A 153 -60.89 23.36 25.36
C GLN A 153 -62.44 23.30 25.54
N THR A 154 -62.86 22.58 26.56
CA THR A 154 -64.26 22.55 26.98
C THR A 154 -64.41 23.26 28.33
N VAL A 155 -65.23 24.27 28.36
CA VAL A 155 -65.61 25.05 29.57
C VAL A 155 -66.96 24.56 30.03
N THR A 156 -67.06 24.16 31.29
CA THR A 156 -68.31 23.74 31.91
C THR A 156 -68.58 24.65 33.12
N ASP A 157 -69.73 25.22 33.24
CA ASP A 157 -70.09 26.05 34.36
C ASP A 157 -70.58 25.20 35.57
N ALA A 158 -71.06 25.89 36.63
CA ALA A 158 -71.38 25.21 37.90
C ALA A 158 -72.65 24.37 37.86
N ASP A 159 -73.56 24.63 36.93
CA ASP A 159 -74.80 23.89 36.74
C ASP A 159 -74.71 22.82 35.62
N GLY A 160 -73.60 22.79 34.88
CA GLY A 160 -73.25 21.69 33.97
C GLY A 160 -73.37 22.00 32.48
N ASP A 161 -73.68 23.25 32.10
CA ASP A 161 -73.69 23.66 30.71
C ASP A 161 -72.26 23.75 30.18
N SER A 162 -72.08 23.46 28.92
CA SER A 162 -70.73 23.38 28.32
C SER A 162 -70.63 24.09 26.99
N ALA A 163 -69.50 24.74 26.76
CA ALA A 163 -69.10 25.33 25.49
C ALA A 163 -67.65 24.90 25.14
N SER A 164 -67.33 24.78 23.86
CA SER A 164 -66.01 24.41 23.40
C SER A 164 -65.42 25.35 22.35
N ALA A 165 -64.11 25.54 22.39
CA ALA A 165 -63.33 26.21 21.34
C ALA A 165 -62.17 25.34 20.94
N SER A 166 -61.67 25.51 19.74
CA SER A 166 -60.58 24.70 19.22
C SER A 166 -59.50 25.52 18.53
N VAL A 167 -58.25 25.09 18.69
CA VAL A 167 -57.05 25.61 18.03
C VAL A 167 -56.54 24.56 17.07
N ASP A 168 -56.19 24.95 15.86
CA ASP A 168 -55.61 24.06 14.86
C ASP A 168 -54.16 23.77 15.21
N LEU A 169 -53.81 22.47 15.36
CA LEU A 169 -52.45 21.97 15.58
C LEU A 169 -51.87 21.31 14.33
N GLY A 170 -52.68 21.02 13.33
CA GLY A 170 -52.30 20.29 12.14
C GLY A 170 -51.66 21.10 11.02
N ALA A 171 -51.93 22.43 11.02
CA ALA A 171 -51.32 23.36 10.10
C ALA A 171 -50.21 24.16 10.80
N ASN A 172 -49.44 24.93 10.05
CA ASN A 172 -48.42 25.88 10.54
C ASN A 172 -47.18 25.28 11.22
N GLY A 173 -46.91 23.99 11.07
CA GLY A 173 -45.68 23.35 11.54
C GLY A 173 -45.50 23.41 13.06
N VAL A 174 -46.59 23.11 13.81
CA VAL A 174 -46.57 23.04 15.28
C VAL A 174 -45.69 21.94 15.80
N PHE A 175 -45.75 20.75 15.19
CA PHE A 175 -44.92 19.59 15.53
C PHE A 175 -43.88 19.38 14.45
N ARG A 176 -42.60 19.35 14.88
CA ARG A 176 -41.45 19.23 13.98
C ARG A 176 -40.54 18.10 14.40
N PHE A 177 -39.85 17.58 13.44
CA PHE A 177 -38.90 16.50 13.55
C PHE A 177 -37.62 16.97 12.88
N GLU A 178 -36.53 16.97 13.61
CA GLU A 178 -35.18 17.31 13.12
C GLU A 178 -34.41 16.03 12.86
N ASP A 179 -33.64 16.03 11.78
CA ASP A 179 -32.89 14.91 11.24
C ASP A 179 -31.63 14.60 12.06
N ASP A 180 -31.01 13.42 11.81
CA ASP A 180 -29.69 13.02 12.31
C ASP A 180 -28.85 12.42 11.17
N GLY A 181 -28.23 13.27 10.41
CA GLY A 181 -27.41 12.83 9.29
C GLY A 181 -26.06 12.22 9.69
N PRO A 182 -25.37 11.63 8.71
CA PRO A 182 -24.15 10.89 8.96
C PRO A 182 -22.98 11.80 9.32
N LYS A 183 -21.99 11.23 10.02
CA LYS A 183 -20.69 11.87 10.34
C LYS A 183 -19.55 10.99 9.89
N ALA A 184 -18.47 11.60 9.40
CA ALA A 184 -17.25 10.91 9.00
C ALA A 184 -16.01 11.68 9.45
N SER A 185 -14.93 10.97 9.77
CA SER A 185 -13.66 11.54 10.23
C SER A 185 -12.50 11.02 9.41
N ASN A 186 -11.46 11.82 9.25
CA ASN A 186 -10.23 11.36 8.59
C ASN A 186 -9.52 10.27 9.40
N VAL A 187 -8.97 9.30 8.71
CA VAL A 187 -8.28 8.14 9.27
C VAL A 187 -6.88 8.03 8.66
N GLN A 188 -5.90 7.76 9.51
CA GLN A 188 -4.55 7.39 9.09
C GLN A 188 -4.40 5.88 9.24
N ALA A 189 -3.92 5.19 8.20
CA ALA A 189 -3.60 3.77 8.27
C ALA A 189 -2.53 3.52 9.34
N THR A 190 -2.64 2.41 10.06
CA THR A 190 -1.81 2.10 11.24
C THR A 190 -0.43 1.60 10.90
N LEU A 191 -0.23 1.09 9.68
CA LEU A 191 1.05 0.62 9.16
C LEU A 191 1.41 1.44 7.93
N VAL A 192 2.70 1.68 7.75
CA VAL A 192 3.27 2.15 6.50
C VAL A 192 3.39 0.95 5.58
N LEU A 193 2.94 1.06 4.34
CA LEU A 193 3.24 0.12 3.28
C LEU A 193 4.63 0.42 2.74
N ASP A 194 5.24 -0.56 2.08
CA ASP A 194 6.63 -0.49 1.74
C ASP A 194 6.90 -1.27 0.45
N ASP A 195 7.51 -0.60 -0.53
CA ASP A 195 7.81 -1.19 -1.83
C ASP A 195 8.87 -2.29 -1.70
N GLU A 196 9.75 -2.22 -0.68
CA GLU A 196 10.71 -3.29 -0.39
C GLU A 196 10.06 -4.65 -0.06
N GLY A 197 8.79 -4.66 0.38
CA GLY A 197 8.02 -5.88 0.58
C GLY A 197 7.60 -6.59 -0.71
N LEU A 198 7.81 -5.98 -1.86
CA LEU A 198 7.51 -6.53 -3.16
C LEU A 198 8.71 -7.30 -3.73
N VAL A 199 8.46 -8.03 -4.83
CA VAL A 199 9.52 -8.80 -5.49
C VAL A 199 10.64 -7.89 -6.00
N GLY A 200 11.85 -8.15 -5.55
CA GLY A 200 13.05 -7.37 -5.88
C GLY A 200 13.40 -6.31 -4.84
N GLY A 201 12.57 -6.12 -3.82
CA GLY A 201 12.82 -5.15 -2.76
C GLY A 201 14.08 -5.43 -1.95
N ILE A 202 14.68 -4.35 -1.45
CA ILE A 202 15.97 -4.37 -0.74
C ILE A 202 15.78 -3.78 0.65
N ASN A 203 16.02 -4.59 1.68
CA ASN A 203 15.89 -4.10 3.07
C ASN A 203 16.97 -3.07 3.39
N GLY A 204 16.52 -1.94 3.93
CA GLY A 204 17.37 -0.90 4.48
C GLY A 204 17.95 0.05 3.45
N GLY A 205 17.81 1.31 3.72
CA GLY A 205 18.28 2.43 2.90
C GLY A 205 18.24 3.72 3.70
N SER A 206 18.44 4.83 3.03
CA SER A 206 18.33 6.15 3.66
C SER A 206 16.89 6.60 3.65
N GLY A 207 16.20 6.48 4.77
CA GLY A 207 14.78 6.82 4.91
C GLY A 207 13.87 5.61 5.11
N ASP A 208 14.44 4.40 5.06
CA ASP A 208 13.74 3.14 5.27
C ASP A 208 12.88 3.14 6.54
N VAL A 209 11.69 2.57 6.41
CA VAL A 209 10.72 2.36 7.48
C VAL A 209 10.64 0.89 7.81
N ALA A 210 10.91 0.53 9.05
CA ALA A 210 10.94 -0.86 9.49
C ALA A 210 9.64 -1.61 9.18
N GLY A 211 9.77 -2.73 8.49
CA GLY A 211 8.72 -3.70 8.22
C GLY A 211 8.12 -3.62 6.83
N ALA A 212 8.65 -4.37 5.90
CA ALA A 212 8.24 -4.54 4.51
C ALA A 212 6.76 -4.95 4.30
N ASN A 213 5.83 -4.07 4.69
CA ASN A 213 4.40 -4.36 4.67
C ASN A 213 3.80 -4.05 3.29
N THR A 214 3.25 -5.04 2.62
CA THR A 214 2.49 -4.85 1.37
C THR A 214 0.98 -4.76 1.58
N SER A 215 0.52 -4.87 2.82
CA SER A 215 -0.90 -4.74 3.15
C SER A 215 -1.11 -4.14 4.54
N VAL A 216 -2.23 -3.42 4.68
CA VAL A 216 -2.69 -2.89 5.96
C VAL A 216 -4.21 -3.02 6.05
N THR A 217 -4.70 -3.30 7.26
CA THR A 217 -6.13 -3.34 7.57
C THR A 217 -6.45 -2.34 8.68
N GLY A 218 -7.69 -1.91 8.74
CA GLY A 218 -8.17 -0.97 9.75
C GLY A 218 -9.66 -0.74 9.62
N ASN A 219 -10.14 0.30 10.30
CA ASN A 219 -11.53 0.71 10.23
C ASN A 219 -11.63 2.19 9.85
N LEU A 220 -12.51 2.49 8.90
CA LEU A 220 -12.97 3.85 8.65
C LEU A 220 -13.79 4.32 9.86
N VAL A 221 -13.73 5.61 10.16
CA VAL A 221 -14.43 6.18 11.33
C VAL A 221 -15.59 7.01 10.85
N TYR A 222 -16.79 6.46 10.97
CA TYR A 222 -18.03 7.14 10.62
C TYR A 222 -19.19 6.66 11.49
N GLN A 223 -20.28 7.43 11.45
CA GLN A 223 -21.59 7.11 12.01
C GLN A 223 -22.61 7.40 10.90
N ALA A 224 -23.55 6.50 10.72
CA ALA A 224 -24.54 6.62 9.65
C ALA A 224 -25.78 7.45 10.05
N GLY A 225 -25.91 7.81 11.34
CA GLY A 225 -27.10 8.48 11.84
C GLY A 225 -28.26 7.52 12.12
N ALA A 226 -29.40 8.09 12.53
CA ALA A 226 -30.61 7.35 12.91
C ALA A 226 -31.19 6.56 11.73
N ASP A 227 -31.06 7.03 10.53
CA ASP A 227 -31.57 6.43 9.29
C ASP A 227 -30.78 5.21 8.82
N GLY A 228 -29.65 4.94 9.47
CA GLY A 228 -28.81 3.81 9.15
C GLY A 228 -28.02 3.96 7.85
N LEU A 229 -27.13 3.02 7.59
CA LEU A 229 -26.23 3.05 6.44
C LEU A 229 -26.95 2.58 5.17
N LYS A 230 -26.99 3.44 4.13
CA LYS A 230 -27.40 3.09 2.78
C LYS A 230 -26.23 2.67 1.91
N SER A 231 -25.16 3.46 1.87
CA SER A 231 -23.95 3.13 1.10
C SER A 231 -22.69 3.69 1.75
N LEU A 232 -21.59 2.99 1.47
CA LEU A 232 -20.22 3.41 1.77
C LEU A 232 -19.41 3.25 0.49
N GLU A 233 -18.92 4.36 -0.05
CA GLU A 233 -18.23 4.40 -1.34
C GLU A 233 -16.82 4.95 -1.19
N LEU A 234 -15.88 4.42 -1.97
CA LEU A 234 -14.50 4.91 -2.02
C LEU A 234 -14.23 5.68 -3.30
N SER A 235 -13.36 6.67 -3.20
CA SER A 235 -12.82 7.42 -4.34
C SER A 235 -11.32 7.58 -4.19
N GLY A 236 -10.58 7.42 -5.28
CA GLY A 236 -9.13 7.52 -5.30
C GLY A 236 -8.62 8.73 -6.06
N PRO A 237 -7.29 8.93 -6.04
CA PRO A 237 -6.64 10.02 -6.75
C PRO A 237 -6.59 9.78 -8.26
N THR A 238 -6.22 10.82 -9.01
CA THR A 238 -5.91 10.76 -10.45
C THR A 238 -4.41 10.79 -10.73
N ALA A 239 -3.61 10.99 -9.70
CA ALA A 239 -2.15 10.91 -9.75
C ALA A 239 -1.64 10.31 -8.42
N LEU A 240 -0.56 9.53 -8.49
CA LEU A 240 0.09 8.92 -7.33
C LEU A 240 1.60 8.91 -7.59
N GLY A 241 2.37 9.65 -6.77
CA GLY A 241 3.76 9.92 -7.05
C GLY A 241 3.92 10.68 -8.38
N SER A 242 4.80 10.18 -9.23
CA SER A 242 5.05 10.74 -10.56
C SER A 242 4.10 10.20 -11.65
N GLU A 243 3.22 9.24 -11.32
CA GLU A 243 2.33 8.58 -12.28
C GLU A 243 0.92 9.17 -12.30
N SER A 244 0.34 9.23 -13.51
CA SER A 244 -1.11 9.38 -13.68
C SER A 244 -1.79 8.05 -13.42
N VAL A 245 -2.82 8.05 -12.57
CA VAL A 245 -3.57 6.84 -12.22
C VAL A 245 -5.05 6.98 -12.52
N THR A 246 -5.69 5.84 -12.70
CA THR A 246 -7.14 5.71 -12.81
C THR A 246 -7.64 4.94 -11.59
N SER A 247 -8.54 5.56 -10.84
CA SER A 247 -9.18 4.96 -9.68
C SER A 247 -10.60 4.55 -10.05
N THR A 248 -10.91 3.25 -9.91
CA THR A 248 -12.22 2.68 -10.28
C THR A 248 -12.85 2.01 -9.08
N TRP A 249 -14.03 2.50 -8.68
CA TRP A 249 -14.84 1.91 -7.61
C TRP A 249 -15.80 0.85 -8.16
N ASP A 250 -15.79 -0.32 -7.56
CA ASP A 250 -16.78 -1.37 -7.79
C ASP A 250 -17.61 -1.59 -6.52
N ALA A 251 -18.83 -1.11 -6.55
CA ALA A 251 -19.76 -1.20 -5.42
C ALA A 251 -20.16 -2.66 -5.10
N GLN A 252 -20.12 -3.57 -6.08
CA GLN A 252 -20.51 -4.97 -5.87
C GLN A 252 -19.45 -5.73 -5.05
N SER A 253 -18.19 -5.51 -5.33
CA SER A 253 -17.08 -6.12 -4.60
C SER A 253 -16.61 -5.28 -3.41
N GLY A 254 -17.07 -4.02 -3.30
CA GLY A 254 -16.58 -3.07 -2.30
C GLY A 254 -15.11 -2.69 -2.49
N THR A 255 -14.61 -2.70 -3.73
CA THR A 255 -13.19 -2.53 -4.02
C THR A 255 -12.92 -1.32 -4.90
N LEU A 256 -12.01 -0.48 -4.45
CA LEU A 256 -11.37 0.58 -5.24
C LEU A 256 -10.07 0.03 -5.84
N SER A 257 -9.98 0.02 -7.16
CA SER A 257 -8.78 -0.37 -7.90
C SER A 257 -8.06 0.87 -8.41
N ILE A 258 -6.77 0.99 -8.12
CA ILE A 258 -5.91 2.09 -8.57
C ILE A 258 -4.91 1.51 -9.56
N SER A 259 -4.97 1.97 -10.81
CA SER A 259 -4.18 1.45 -11.92
C SER A 259 -3.48 2.58 -12.67
N SER A 260 -2.31 2.28 -13.24
CA SER A 260 -1.60 3.15 -14.19
C SER A 260 -1.46 2.45 -15.55
N THR A 261 -0.64 3.00 -16.44
CA THR A 261 -0.26 2.33 -17.69
C THR A 261 0.52 1.03 -17.46
N ARG A 262 1.10 0.84 -16.27
CA ARG A 262 1.80 -0.40 -15.86
C ARG A 262 0.84 -1.51 -15.39
N GLY A 263 -0.44 -1.20 -15.21
CA GLY A 263 -1.49 -2.11 -14.73
C GLY A 263 -2.00 -1.74 -13.34
N LEU A 264 -2.53 -2.72 -12.62
CA LEU A 264 -3.09 -2.54 -11.28
C LEU A 264 -1.94 -2.35 -10.25
N LEU A 265 -1.94 -1.20 -9.57
CA LEU A 265 -0.92 -0.84 -8.57
C LEU A 265 -1.34 -1.22 -7.16
N MET A 266 -2.57 -0.88 -6.80
CA MET A 266 -3.10 -1.03 -5.44
C MET A 266 -4.59 -1.33 -5.47
N THR A 267 -5.08 -1.94 -4.38
CA THR A 267 -6.51 -2.08 -4.11
C THR A 267 -6.84 -1.63 -2.70
N VAL A 268 -7.99 -1.00 -2.54
CA VAL A 268 -8.59 -0.69 -1.24
C VAL A 268 -9.98 -1.31 -1.21
N THR A 269 -10.20 -2.24 -0.29
CA THR A 269 -11.46 -3.00 -0.21
C THR A 269 -12.13 -2.74 1.13
N ILE A 270 -13.41 -2.40 1.10
CA ILE A 270 -14.26 -2.41 2.29
C ILE A 270 -14.64 -3.87 2.55
N THR A 271 -14.14 -4.42 3.64
CA THR A 271 -14.36 -5.83 4.00
C THR A 271 -15.63 -6.03 4.82
N ASP A 272 -16.05 -5.01 5.56
CA ASP A 272 -17.30 -4.97 6.29
C ASP A 272 -17.82 -3.51 6.38
N PRO A 273 -18.84 -3.16 5.60
CA PRO A 273 -19.39 -1.80 5.63
C PRO A 273 -20.08 -1.47 6.95
N SER A 274 -20.52 -2.43 7.74
CA SER A 274 -21.20 -2.17 9.03
C SER A 274 -20.23 -1.66 10.11
N THR A 275 -18.97 -2.04 10.01
CA THR A 275 -17.90 -1.65 10.96
C THR A 275 -16.91 -0.67 10.35
N GLY A 276 -17.01 -0.43 9.05
CA GLY A 276 -16.03 0.35 8.29
C GLY A 276 -14.71 -0.38 8.06
N ALA A 277 -14.65 -1.69 8.29
CA ALA A 277 -13.43 -2.46 8.13
C ALA A 277 -12.95 -2.41 6.68
N TYR A 278 -11.64 -2.16 6.51
CA TYR A 278 -11.00 -2.08 5.20
C TYR A 278 -9.70 -2.88 5.14
N SER A 279 -9.28 -3.19 3.93
CA SER A 279 -7.95 -3.74 3.61
C SER A 279 -7.35 -2.96 2.44
N VAL A 280 -6.11 -2.53 2.58
CA VAL A 280 -5.29 -1.97 1.49
C VAL A 280 -4.24 -2.98 1.10
N LYS A 281 -4.01 -3.16 -0.20
CA LYS A 281 -2.94 -4.01 -0.74
C LYS A 281 -2.14 -3.25 -1.77
N LEU A 282 -0.83 -3.24 -1.59
CA LEU A 282 0.16 -2.82 -2.56
C LEU A 282 0.51 -4.02 -3.46
N LEU A 283 0.47 -3.87 -4.78
CA LEU A 283 0.65 -4.95 -5.74
C LEU A 283 1.83 -4.72 -6.68
N GLN A 284 2.22 -3.46 -6.87
CA GLN A 284 3.38 -3.05 -7.64
C GLN A 284 4.04 -1.86 -6.93
N PRO A 285 5.35 -1.68 -7.08
CA PRO A 285 6.04 -0.52 -6.53
C PRO A 285 5.48 0.76 -7.14
N LEU A 286 5.47 1.83 -6.38
CA LEU A 286 4.99 3.13 -6.82
C LEU A 286 6.17 3.94 -7.37
N MET A 287 5.88 4.85 -8.31
CA MET A 287 6.89 5.77 -8.83
C MET A 287 6.95 6.99 -7.91
N HIS A 288 7.86 6.97 -6.97
CA HIS A 288 8.08 8.03 -6.02
C HIS A 288 8.63 9.31 -6.69
N THR A 289 8.75 10.39 -5.97
CA THR A 289 9.23 11.69 -6.52
C THR A 289 10.49 12.19 -5.83
N GLY A 290 10.88 11.55 -4.74
CA GLY A 290 12.18 11.73 -4.12
C GLY A 290 13.29 11.21 -5.02
N THR A 291 14.54 11.44 -4.66
CA THR A 291 15.69 10.83 -5.33
C THR A 291 16.75 10.51 -4.29
N ASP A 292 17.33 9.32 -4.39
CA ASP A 292 18.43 8.81 -3.55
C ASP A 292 18.06 8.69 -2.06
N THR A 293 16.77 8.60 -1.76
CA THR A 293 16.24 8.35 -0.40
C THR A 293 14.91 7.62 -0.51
N GLU A 294 14.65 6.67 0.37
CA GLU A 294 13.37 6.00 0.50
C GLU A 294 12.34 6.98 1.08
N ASP A 295 11.76 7.78 0.21
CA ASP A 295 10.77 8.78 0.60
C ASP A 295 9.38 8.19 0.80
N ASN A 296 8.55 8.91 1.55
CA ASN A 296 7.19 8.50 1.82
C ASN A 296 6.20 9.16 0.86
N LEU A 297 5.42 8.35 0.18
CA LEU A 297 4.28 8.76 -0.62
C LEU A 297 2.98 8.56 0.18
N THR A 298 2.06 9.52 0.09
CA THR A 298 0.75 9.40 0.75
C THR A 298 -0.36 9.19 -0.28
N LEU A 299 -1.03 8.05 -0.18
CA LEU A 299 -2.28 7.79 -0.87
C LEU A 299 -3.44 8.32 -0.01
N ASN A 300 -4.22 9.24 -0.57
CA ASN A 300 -5.47 9.70 0.03
C ASN A 300 -6.66 9.06 -0.68
N VAL A 301 -7.39 8.23 0.05
CA VAL A 301 -8.63 7.60 -0.41
C VAL A 301 -9.80 8.32 0.25
N GLY A 302 -10.60 9.01 -0.56
CA GLY A 302 -11.86 9.58 -0.08
C GLY A 302 -12.87 8.47 0.19
N TYR A 303 -13.65 8.61 1.24
CA TYR A 303 -14.82 7.77 1.46
C TYR A 303 -16.05 8.60 1.77
N LYS A 304 -17.18 8.16 1.24
CA LYS A 304 -18.48 8.81 1.39
C LYS A 304 -19.46 7.84 2.05
N VAL A 305 -20.00 8.24 3.16
CA VAL A 305 -21.09 7.58 3.88
C VAL A 305 -22.39 8.22 3.45
N THR A 306 -23.36 7.43 3.04
CA THR A 306 -24.72 7.90 2.75
C THR A 306 -25.69 7.09 3.62
N ASP A 307 -26.59 7.78 4.31
CA ASP A 307 -27.61 7.17 5.16
C ASP A 307 -28.88 6.78 4.41
N GLY A 308 -29.90 6.36 5.16
CA GLY A 308 -31.12 5.76 4.61
C GLY A 308 -31.96 6.71 3.77
N ASP A 309 -31.99 7.98 4.08
CA ASP A 309 -32.76 8.99 3.37
C ASP A 309 -31.94 9.79 2.34
N GLY A 310 -30.62 9.69 2.37
CA GLY A 310 -29.75 10.17 1.31
C GLY A 310 -28.77 11.25 1.71
N ASP A 311 -28.71 11.62 2.98
CA ASP A 311 -27.70 12.52 3.50
C ASP A 311 -26.32 11.89 3.47
N SER A 312 -25.29 12.69 3.39
CA SER A 312 -23.95 12.15 3.25
C SER A 312 -22.88 12.95 3.98
N ALA A 313 -21.90 12.20 4.52
CA ALA A 313 -20.67 12.74 5.06
C ALA A 313 -19.47 12.11 4.37
N SER A 314 -18.35 12.83 4.33
CA SER A 314 -17.13 12.36 3.70
C SER A 314 -15.95 12.44 4.65
N GLY A 315 -15.04 11.46 4.53
CA GLY A 315 -13.77 11.42 5.21
C GLY A 315 -12.66 11.01 4.25
N VAL A 316 -11.44 10.97 4.74
CA VAL A 316 -10.25 10.54 3.98
C VAL A 316 -9.51 9.47 4.77
N LEU A 317 -9.20 8.36 4.12
CA LEU A 317 -8.22 7.40 4.57
C LEU A 317 -6.87 7.76 3.96
N ALA A 318 -5.89 8.11 4.79
CA ALA A 318 -4.52 8.35 4.37
C ALA A 318 -3.68 7.09 4.59
N VAL A 319 -2.99 6.64 3.55
CA VAL A 319 -2.08 5.49 3.59
C VAL A 319 -0.70 5.99 3.17
N THR A 320 0.30 5.70 3.97
CA THR A 320 1.69 6.05 3.65
C THR A 320 2.37 4.82 3.04
N ILE A 321 3.11 5.03 1.95
CA ILE A 321 3.91 4.03 1.25
C ILE A 321 5.35 4.53 1.21
N ASN A 322 6.29 3.71 1.66
CA ASN A 322 7.72 3.98 1.62
C ASN A 322 8.32 3.40 0.34
N ASP A 323 9.37 4.03 -0.14
CA ASP A 323 10.09 3.70 -1.35
C ASP A 323 11.16 2.62 -1.12
N ASP A 324 11.79 2.14 -2.21
CA ASP A 324 12.91 1.21 -2.19
C ASP A 324 13.99 1.68 -3.16
N THR A 325 15.20 1.91 -2.69
CA THR A 325 16.30 2.46 -3.47
C THR A 325 17.29 1.40 -3.96
N PRO A 326 17.92 1.56 -5.15
CA PRO A 326 18.87 0.61 -5.69
C PRO A 326 20.17 0.58 -4.88
N THR A 327 20.85 -0.57 -4.90
CA THR A 327 22.19 -0.72 -4.29
C THR A 327 23.19 -1.38 -5.25
N ILE A 328 24.48 -1.08 -5.06
CA ILE A 328 25.58 -1.74 -5.75
C ILE A 328 26.59 -2.22 -4.73
N GLN A 329 26.88 -3.52 -4.75
CA GLN A 329 28.01 -4.08 -4.05
C GLN A 329 29.16 -4.33 -5.03
N VAL A 330 30.33 -3.75 -4.75
CA VAL A 330 31.52 -3.93 -5.57
C VAL A 330 32.34 -5.07 -4.98
N GLY A 331 32.50 -6.14 -5.78
CA GLY A 331 33.36 -7.25 -5.44
C GLY A 331 34.84 -6.89 -5.54
N GLU A 332 35.67 -7.74 -5.00
CA GLU A 332 37.10 -7.59 -5.18
C GLU A 332 37.53 -8.16 -6.55
N LEU A 333 38.51 -7.52 -7.19
CA LEU A 333 39.23 -8.11 -8.34
C LEU A 333 40.08 -9.29 -7.84
N SER A 334 39.41 -10.41 -7.61
CA SER A 334 40.08 -11.64 -7.21
C SER A 334 40.56 -12.38 -8.43
N LEU A 335 41.80 -12.89 -8.39
CA LEU A 335 42.33 -13.80 -9.40
C LEU A 335 41.78 -15.23 -9.26
N THR A 336 41.00 -15.49 -8.22
CA THR A 336 40.38 -16.79 -7.94
C THR A 336 38.85 -16.67 -7.88
N SER A 337 38.16 -17.54 -8.62
CA SER A 337 36.71 -17.70 -8.49
C SER A 337 36.40 -18.52 -7.24
N SER A 338 35.41 -18.05 -6.46
CA SER A 338 35.03 -18.74 -5.22
C SER A 338 33.55 -18.60 -4.91
N VAL A 339 33.05 -19.58 -4.15
CA VAL A 339 31.76 -19.46 -3.45
C VAL A 339 32.05 -19.27 -1.97
N THR A 340 31.47 -18.24 -1.36
CA THR A 340 31.56 -17.95 0.07
C THR A 340 30.20 -18.21 0.72
N PHE A 341 30.18 -19.00 1.79
CA PHE A 341 28.99 -19.22 2.60
C PHE A 341 28.75 -18.06 3.55
N LEU A 342 27.54 -17.48 3.57
CA LEU A 342 27.20 -16.33 4.40
C LEU A 342 26.18 -16.64 5.50
N GLY A 343 25.42 -17.73 5.35
CA GLY A 343 24.47 -18.15 6.36
C GLY A 343 23.37 -19.05 5.83
N SER A 344 22.58 -19.61 6.75
CA SER A 344 21.36 -20.35 6.47
C SER A 344 20.40 -20.20 7.64
N ASN A 345 19.16 -19.84 7.35
CA ASN A 345 18.08 -19.73 8.34
C ASN A 345 16.99 -20.80 8.13
N ALA A 346 17.25 -21.76 7.26
CA ALA A 346 16.33 -22.84 6.94
C ALA A 346 16.03 -23.77 8.12
N GLY A 347 14.83 -24.33 8.16
CA GLY A 347 14.49 -25.48 9.00
C GLY A 347 15.06 -26.79 8.50
N TYR A 348 15.40 -26.88 7.20
CA TYR A 348 15.98 -28.04 6.54
C TYR A 348 17.50 -28.01 6.53
N SER A 349 18.12 -29.20 6.57
CA SER A 349 19.56 -29.35 6.34
C SER A 349 19.85 -29.37 4.83
N ASN A 350 19.84 -28.20 4.20
CA ASN A 350 20.00 -28.06 2.76
C ASN A 350 21.40 -28.45 2.30
N SER A 351 21.49 -29.00 1.06
CA SER A 351 22.77 -29.13 0.34
C SER A 351 22.89 -28.06 -0.72
N TYR A 352 24.07 -27.55 -0.93
CA TYR A 352 24.38 -26.56 -1.96
C TYR A 352 25.47 -27.06 -2.90
N GLY A 353 25.33 -26.78 -4.21
CA GLY A 353 26.29 -27.20 -5.22
C GLY A 353 26.21 -26.41 -6.51
N TYR A 354 27.05 -26.79 -7.47
CA TYR A 354 27.05 -26.24 -8.82
C TYR A 354 26.74 -27.30 -9.87
N TYR A 355 26.28 -26.86 -11.05
CA TYR A 355 26.11 -27.72 -12.22
C TYR A 355 26.66 -27.05 -13.48
N VAL A 356 27.06 -27.88 -14.43
CA VAL A 356 27.48 -27.47 -15.76
C VAL A 356 26.26 -27.50 -16.68
N LYS A 357 26.03 -26.40 -17.38
CA LYS A 357 24.95 -26.23 -18.35
C LYS A 357 25.34 -26.74 -19.71
N GLY A 358 24.44 -27.45 -20.39
CA GLY A 358 24.51 -27.66 -21.82
C GLY A 358 24.20 -26.40 -22.62
N ASP A 359 24.43 -26.42 -23.93
CA ASP A 359 24.11 -25.32 -24.85
C ASP A 359 22.60 -24.95 -24.86
N ASP A 360 21.75 -25.88 -24.46
CA ASP A 360 20.31 -25.72 -24.32
C ASP A 360 19.85 -25.29 -22.93
N GLY A 361 20.80 -25.06 -22.00
CA GLY A 361 20.54 -24.70 -20.61
C GLY A 361 20.27 -25.87 -19.68
N THR A 362 20.20 -27.11 -20.18
CA THR A 362 19.94 -28.29 -19.34
C THR A 362 21.13 -28.62 -18.42
N PRO A 363 20.90 -29.13 -17.18
CA PRO A 363 21.97 -29.54 -16.29
C PRO A 363 22.58 -30.88 -16.75
N LEU A 364 23.86 -30.87 -17.07
CA LEU A 364 24.58 -32.05 -17.55
C LEU A 364 25.23 -32.87 -16.42
N SER A 365 26.02 -32.19 -15.60
CA SER A 365 26.74 -32.75 -14.47
C SER A 365 26.94 -31.69 -13.40
N GLY A 366 27.24 -32.07 -12.19
CA GLY A 366 27.47 -31.12 -11.11
C GLY A 366 28.29 -31.72 -9.97
N LYS A 367 28.44 -30.90 -8.94
CA LYS A 367 29.17 -31.27 -7.73
C LYS A 367 28.50 -30.59 -6.51
N VAL A 368 28.32 -31.39 -5.47
CA VAL A 368 27.92 -30.87 -4.17
C VAL A 368 29.10 -30.10 -3.57
N ILE A 369 28.93 -28.83 -3.28
CA ILE A 369 29.92 -28.03 -2.57
C ILE A 369 29.83 -28.35 -1.08
N TRP A 370 28.63 -28.18 -0.50
CA TRP A 370 28.35 -28.50 0.89
C TRP A 370 27.15 -29.45 0.99
N ALA A 371 27.39 -30.63 1.54
CA ALA A 371 26.36 -31.64 1.71
C ALA A 371 25.31 -31.24 2.77
N ASN A 372 25.74 -30.46 3.76
CA ASN A 372 24.85 -29.84 4.75
C ASN A 372 25.37 -28.45 5.07
N VAL A 373 24.61 -27.42 4.64
CA VAL A 373 24.97 -26.00 4.87
C VAL A 373 24.99 -25.63 6.36
N HIS A 374 24.20 -26.28 7.21
CA HIS A 374 24.20 -26.02 8.66
C HIS A 374 25.51 -26.48 9.34
N SER A 375 26.31 -27.32 8.70
CA SER A 375 27.61 -27.70 9.21
C SER A 375 28.74 -26.74 8.82
N GLN A 376 28.41 -25.70 8.01
CA GLN A 376 29.40 -24.74 7.53
C GLN A 376 29.51 -23.54 8.47
N SER A 377 30.71 -22.99 8.55
CA SER A 377 30.94 -21.71 9.23
C SER A 377 30.72 -20.56 8.24
N VAL A 378 30.11 -19.48 8.69
CA VAL A 378 30.01 -18.23 7.90
C VAL A 378 31.41 -17.78 7.50
N GLY A 379 31.59 -17.47 6.20
CA GLY A 379 32.89 -17.15 5.60
C GLY A 379 33.65 -18.36 5.01
N SER A 380 33.12 -19.59 5.15
CA SER A 380 33.69 -20.76 4.45
C SER A 380 33.70 -20.54 2.94
N GLN A 381 34.82 -20.83 2.29
CA GLN A 381 35.00 -20.63 0.86
C GLN A 381 35.35 -21.95 0.13
N THR A 382 34.86 -22.06 -1.09
CA THR A 382 35.24 -23.13 -2.02
C THR A 382 35.73 -22.50 -3.32
N ASP A 383 36.91 -22.93 -3.77
CA ASP A 383 37.49 -22.53 -5.07
C ASP A 383 36.72 -23.17 -6.23
N ILE A 384 36.24 -22.31 -7.15
CA ILE A 384 35.56 -22.68 -8.39
C ILE A 384 36.27 -22.12 -9.63
N SER A 385 37.54 -21.76 -9.52
CA SER A 385 38.31 -21.14 -10.61
C SER A 385 38.46 -22.04 -11.86
N SER A 386 38.21 -23.34 -11.72
CA SER A 386 38.20 -24.28 -12.85
C SER A 386 36.88 -24.29 -13.65
N LEU A 387 35.87 -23.54 -13.22
CA LEU A 387 34.55 -23.51 -13.85
C LEU A 387 34.44 -22.34 -14.82
N ASP A 388 33.70 -22.56 -15.92
CA ASP A 388 33.34 -21.51 -16.86
C ASP A 388 32.08 -20.79 -16.36
N PRO A 389 32.15 -19.48 -16.06
CA PRO A 389 30.98 -18.70 -15.59
C PRO A 389 29.79 -18.77 -16.53
N ALA A 390 30.01 -18.79 -17.85
CA ALA A 390 28.94 -18.81 -18.85
C ALA A 390 28.15 -20.14 -18.83
N HIS A 391 28.81 -21.23 -18.49
CA HIS A 391 28.25 -22.59 -18.49
C HIS A 391 28.07 -23.18 -17.10
N THR A 392 28.09 -22.36 -16.04
CA THR A 392 27.89 -22.82 -14.67
C THR A 392 26.61 -22.26 -14.09
N GLY A 393 25.84 -23.10 -13.43
CA GLY A 393 24.72 -22.72 -12.56
C GLY A 393 24.88 -23.34 -11.19
N PHE A 394 24.03 -22.96 -10.26
CA PHE A 394 24.05 -23.45 -8.89
C PHE A 394 22.74 -24.15 -8.54
N PHE A 395 22.75 -24.96 -7.51
CA PHE A 395 21.55 -25.65 -7.04
C PHE A 395 21.54 -25.78 -5.52
N VAL A 396 20.33 -25.94 -5.00
CA VAL A 396 20.04 -26.36 -3.63
C VAL A 396 19.22 -27.66 -3.68
N ILE A 397 19.53 -28.62 -2.81
CA ILE A 397 18.69 -29.79 -2.56
C ILE A 397 18.01 -29.54 -1.20
N PRO A 398 16.69 -29.26 -1.17
CA PRO A 398 15.96 -29.08 0.09
C PRO A 398 16.12 -30.31 0.98
N ASN A 399 16.58 -30.12 2.22
CA ASN A 399 16.92 -31.17 3.16
C ASN A 399 17.91 -32.25 2.61
N GLY A 400 18.78 -31.87 1.67
CA GLY A 400 19.73 -32.76 1.03
C GLY A 400 20.69 -33.40 2.03
N GLY A 401 21.03 -32.71 3.10
CA GLY A 401 21.89 -33.26 4.19
C GLY A 401 21.32 -34.47 4.91
N ALA A 402 20.03 -34.78 4.73
CA ALA A 402 19.41 -36.00 5.25
C ALA A 402 19.70 -37.25 4.37
N ASN A 403 20.30 -37.11 3.19
CA ASN A 403 20.66 -38.22 2.35
C ASN A 403 21.88 -38.98 2.94
N PRO A 404 21.72 -40.26 3.26
CA PRO A 404 22.81 -41.03 3.87
C PRO A 404 24.04 -41.11 2.96
N GLY A 405 25.20 -40.76 3.51
CA GLY A 405 26.48 -40.85 2.80
C GLY A 405 26.75 -39.75 1.78
N LEU A 406 25.88 -38.75 1.65
CA LEU A 406 26.18 -37.55 0.87
C LEU A 406 27.29 -36.75 1.56
N GLY A 407 28.37 -36.51 0.86
CA GLY A 407 29.53 -35.75 1.35
C GLY A 407 29.85 -34.54 0.48
N ASP A 408 30.59 -33.60 1.05
CA ASP A 408 31.16 -32.49 0.32
C ASP A 408 32.03 -32.97 -0.84
N GLY A 409 31.90 -32.34 -1.99
CA GLY A 409 32.63 -32.74 -3.19
C GLY A 409 32.02 -33.89 -3.98
N ALA A 410 30.88 -34.46 -3.59
CA ALA A 410 30.23 -35.53 -4.33
C ALA A 410 29.83 -35.09 -5.74
N ALA A 411 30.25 -35.89 -6.76
CA ALA A 411 29.82 -35.68 -8.14
C ALA A 411 28.37 -36.10 -8.32
N VAL A 412 27.60 -35.28 -9.00
CA VAL A 412 26.17 -35.51 -9.26
C VAL A 412 25.89 -35.50 -10.74
N THR A 413 24.89 -36.30 -11.13
CA THR A 413 24.24 -36.28 -12.45
C THR A 413 22.79 -35.96 -12.29
N PHE A 414 22.14 -35.51 -13.36
CA PHE A 414 20.75 -35.03 -13.32
C PHE A 414 19.91 -35.79 -14.34
N GLN A 415 18.70 -36.14 -13.96
CA GLN A 415 17.70 -36.74 -14.84
C GLN A 415 16.32 -36.08 -14.61
N PHE A 416 15.60 -35.88 -15.71
CA PHE A 416 14.24 -35.36 -15.65
C PHE A 416 13.26 -36.53 -15.57
N ILE A 417 12.63 -36.74 -14.42
CA ILE A 417 11.78 -37.88 -14.13
C ILE A 417 10.45 -37.42 -13.58
N ASN A 418 9.35 -37.87 -14.18
CA ASN A 418 7.98 -37.53 -13.77
C ASN A 418 7.72 -36.00 -13.62
N GLY A 419 8.25 -35.22 -14.57
CA GLY A 419 8.05 -33.78 -14.59
C GLY A 419 8.94 -32.99 -13.60
N LYS A 420 9.93 -33.62 -12.98
CA LYS A 420 10.87 -32.99 -12.03
C LYS A 420 12.30 -33.40 -12.29
N TRP A 421 13.23 -32.51 -12.01
CA TRP A 421 14.64 -32.85 -11.97
C TRP A 421 15.00 -33.65 -10.72
N GLN A 422 15.85 -34.61 -10.89
CA GLN A 422 16.38 -35.50 -9.84
C GLN A 422 17.87 -35.55 -9.92
N ALA A 423 18.57 -35.29 -8.82
CA ALA A 423 20.03 -35.48 -8.72
C ALA A 423 20.39 -36.91 -8.27
N PHE A 424 21.49 -37.42 -8.75
CA PHE A 424 22.00 -38.75 -8.43
C PHE A 424 23.48 -38.69 -8.08
N VAL A 425 23.87 -39.48 -7.08
CA VAL A 425 25.28 -39.84 -6.82
C VAL A 425 25.47 -41.29 -7.25
N GLY A 426 26.18 -41.51 -8.34
CA GLY A 426 26.23 -42.81 -9.01
C GLY A 426 24.83 -43.22 -9.50
N SER A 427 24.30 -44.33 -8.97
CA SER A 427 22.94 -44.81 -9.25
C SER A 427 21.93 -44.46 -8.15
N THR A 428 22.34 -43.78 -7.09
CA THR A 428 21.49 -43.45 -5.95
C THR A 428 20.87 -42.08 -6.15
N ALA A 429 19.52 -42.06 -6.20
CA ALA A 429 18.78 -40.80 -6.23
C ALA A 429 18.86 -40.04 -4.90
N LEU A 430 19.13 -38.74 -4.96
CA LEU A 430 19.13 -37.89 -3.79
C LEU A 430 17.69 -37.41 -3.52
N SER A 431 17.19 -37.64 -2.32
CA SER A 431 15.88 -37.16 -1.91
C SER A 431 15.94 -35.68 -1.53
N GLY A 432 15.00 -34.93 -2.02
CA GLY A 432 14.72 -33.58 -1.58
C GLY A 432 13.53 -33.51 -0.60
N ALA A 433 12.98 -32.33 -0.40
CA ALA A 433 11.85 -32.08 0.47
C ALA A 433 10.87 -31.09 -0.17
N ASP A 434 9.70 -30.92 0.45
CA ASP A 434 8.69 -29.91 0.15
C ASP A 434 8.29 -29.78 -1.34
N GLY A 435 8.17 -30.93 -2.02
CA GLY A 435 7.69 -30.99 -3.39
C GLY A 435 8.77 -30.82 -4.48
N ALA A 436 10.01 -30.46 -4.13
CA ALA A 436 11.16 -30.42 -5.00
C ALA A 436 12.24 -31.43 -4.58
N ASN A 437 12.85 -32.12 -5.56
CA ASN A 437 14.02 -32.94 -5.31
C ASN A 437 15.31 -32.11 -5.40
N ILE A 438 15.27 -31.03 -6.15
CA ILE A 438 16.37 -30.09 -6.37
C ILE A 438 15.79 -28.80 -6.93
N VAL A 439 16.33 -27.67 -6.57
CA VAL A 439 16.04 -26.35 -7.16
C VAL A 439 17.33 -25.74 -7.71
N PHE A 440 17.21 -25.06 -8.85
CA PHE A 440 18.32 -24.52 -9.61
C PHE A 440 18.30 -22.99 -9.62
N SER A 441 19.45 -22.38 -9.83
CA SER A 441 19.58 -20.94 -10.07
C SER A 441 18.85 -20.49 -11.35
N ASP A 442 18.66 -21.39 -12.31
CA ASP A 442 17.82 -21.15 -13.47
C ASP A 442 16.36 -21.47 -13.14
N ALA A 443 15.53 -20.44 -13.10
CA ALA A 443 14.11 -20.55 -12.76
C ALA A 443 13.33 -21.46 -13.71
N SER A 444 13.75 -21.57 -14.97
CA SER A 444 13.09 -22.44 -15.98
C SER A 444 13.19 -23.92 -15.67
N LEU A 445 14.14 -24.32 -14.84
CA LEU A 445 14.35 -25.71 -14.43
C LEU A 445 13.53 -26.10 -13.20
N ASN A 446 12.92 -25.13 -12.51
CA ASN A 446 12.27 -25.36 -11.23
C ASN A 446 10.75 -25.54 -11.36
N PRO A 447 10.15 -26.47 -10.60
CA PRO A 447 8.71 -26.45 -10.40
C PRO A 447 8.34 -25.21 -9.57
N GLY A 448 7.52 -24.33 -10.11
CA GLY A 448 7.08 -23.13 -9.41
C GLY A 448 7.85 -21.85 -9.70
N GLY A 449 8.94 -21.92 -10.48
CA GLY A 449 9.66 -20.72 -10.91
C GLY A 449 10.94 -20.42 -10.12
N SER A 450 11.23 -19.15 -9.84
CA SER A 450 12.47 -18.75 -9.19
C SER A 450 12.53 -19.20 -7.72
N HIS A 451 13.63 -19.80 -7.34
CA HIS A 451 14.02 -20.13 -5.96
C HIS A 451 15.28 -19.37 -5.53
N LEU A 452 15.71 -18.43 -6.36
CA LEU A 452 16.87 -17.61 -6.12
C LEU A 452 16.48 -16.15 -6.29
N GLN A 453 16.79 -15.33 -5.32
CA GLN A 453 16.68 -13.88 -5.40
C GLN A 453 17.99 -13.24 -4.95
N ASP A 454 18.24 -12.06 -5.50
CA ASP A 454 19.29 -11.16 -5.06
C ASP A 454 18.63 -10.01 -4.31
N THR A 455 18.09 -10.31 -3.16
CA THR A 455 17.35 -9.36 -2.31
C THR A 455 18.11 -9.13 -1.03
N GLY A 456 18.48 -7.93 -0.70
CA GLY A 456 18.86 -7.32 0.58
C GLY A 456 19.47 -8.16 1.72
N SER A 457 19.42 -9.50 1.62
CA SER A 457 20.09 -10.42 2.52
C SER A 457 21.59 -10.46 2.21
N ALA A 458 22.38 -11.05 3.08
CA ALA A 458 23.80 -11.21 2.87
C ALA A 458 24.07 -12.02 1.59
N GLY A 459 24.84 -11.49 0.62
CA GLY A 459 25.33 -12.19 -0.57
C GLY A 459 24.54 -11.96 -1.86
N ASN A 460 25.08 -12.49 -2.96
CA ASN A 460 24.49 -12.36 -4.29
C ASN A 460 23.67 -13.59 -4.74
N GLN A 461 23.54 -14.59 -3.87
CA GLN A 461 22.64 -15.72 -4.05
C GLN A 461 21.91 -16.00 -2.73
N ASN A 462 20.62 -15.71 -2.72
CA ASN A 462 19.73 -15.92 -1.59
C ASN A 462 18.63 -16.89 -2.03
N TRP A 463 18.55 -18.05 -1.38
CA TRP A 463 17.75 -19.17 -1.82
C TRP A 463 16.53 -19.39 -0.93
N GLU A 464 15.45 -19.78 -1.59
CA GLU A 464 14.24 -20.33 -1.01
C GLU A 464 14.20 -21.83 -1.25
N ASP A 465 14.18 -22.63 -0.20
CA ASP A 465 14.22 -24.10 -0.31
C ASP A 465 12.83 -24.73 -0.46
N MET A 466 11.76 -24.00 -0.14
CA MET A 466 10.39 -24.50 -0.17
C MET A 466 9.69 -24.23 -1.50
N THR A 467 9.03 -25.27 -2.03
CA THR A 467 8.17 -25.20 -3.21
C THR A 467 6.69 -25.09 -2.82
N LEU A 468 6.31 -25.74 -1.70
CA LEU A 468 4.97 -25.72 -1.12
C LEU A 468 5.02 -25.00 0.23
N ASN A 469 4.09 -24.12 0.51
CA ASN A 469 4.03 -23.35 1.75
C ASN A 469 5.28 -22.50 2.05
N SER A 470 5.91 -21.98 0.99
CA SER A 470 7.05 -21.08 1.10
C SER A 470 6.66 -19.80 1.87
N ASP A 471 7.56 -19.30 2.69
CA ASP A 471 7.44 -17.98 3.33
C ASP A 471 8.06 -16.85 2.49
N TYR A 472 8.75 -17.22 1.39
CA TYR A 472 9.34 -16.32 0.42
C TYR A 472 10.33 -15.31 1.01
N ASP A 473 11.04 -15.70 2.08
CA ASP A 473 12.02 -14.83 2.74
C ASP A 473 13.44 -14.95 2.20
N TYR A 474 13.70 -15.92 1.32
CA TYR A 474 14.95 -16.14 0.58
C TYR A 474 16.21 -16.11 1.46
N ASN A 475 16.13 -16.63 2.67
CA ASN A 475 17.26 -16.68 3.60
C ASN A 475 17.68 -18.12 3.97
N ASP A 476 17.11 -19.12 3.32
CA ASP A 476 17.37 -20.53 3.60
C ASP A 476 18.81 -20.95 3.32
N VAL A 477 19.41 -20.40 2.27
CA VAL A 477 20.84 -20.49 2.00
C VAL A 477 21.31 -19.18 1.40
N SER A 478 22.28 -18.53 2.02
CA SER A 478 22.89 -17.29 1.51
C SER A 478 24.36 -17.53 1.17
N THR A 479 24.75 -17.18 -0.06
CA THR A 479 26.10 -17.33 -0.57
C THR A 479 26.53 -16.11 -1.39
N THR A 480 27.83 -15.87 -1.49
CA THR A 480 28.40 -14.98 -2.52
C THR A 480 29.24 -15.80 -3.49
N VAL A 481 28.88 -15.75 -4.76
CA VAL A 481 29.70 -16.28 -5.85
C VAL A 481 30.53 -15.14 -6.41
N THR A 482 31.83 -15.27 -6.32
CA THR A 482 32.80 -14.36 -6.94
C THR A 482 33.44 -15.08 -8.11
N TRP A 483 33.23 -14.57 -9.31
CA TRP A 483 33.94 -15.04 -10.49
C TRP A 483 35.23 -14.22 -10.64
N GLY A 484 36.36 -14.82 -10.27
CA GLY A 484 37.69 -14.34 -10.61
C GLY A 484 38.05 -14.90 -11.97
N GLY A 485 37.82 -14.15 -13.03
CA GLY A 485 38.66 -14.33 -14.21
C GLY A 485 39.93 -13.54 -13.96
N ALA A 486 41.03 -13.93 -14.56
CA ALA A 486 42.20 -13.06 -14.70
C ALA A 486 41.74 -11.88 -15.61
N VAL A 487 41.02 -10.94 -15.03
CA VAL A 487 40.68 -9.67 -15.70
C VAL A 487 42.00 -8.91 -15.74
N GLN A 488 42.77 -9.10 -16.79
CA GLN A 488 43.99 -8.37 -17.04
C GLN A 488 43.81 -7.53 -18.29
N LEU A 489 44.07 -6.24 -18.13
CA LEU A 489 44.29 -5.33 -19.23
C LEU A 489 45.81 -5.27 -19.47
N GLN A 490 46.32 -6.23 -20.19
CA GLN A 490 47.73 -6.31 -20.52
C GLN A 490 47.93 -6.11 -22.02
N VAL A 491 48.70 -5.12 -22.37
CA VAL A 491 49.21 -4.89 -23.73
C VAL A 491 50.65 -5.35 -23.81
N ASP A 492 51.09 -5.66 -25.02
CA ASP A 492 52.45 -6.18 -25.32
C ASP A 492 53.11 -5.25 -26.33
N GLU A 493 54.26 -4.71 -25.96
CA GLU A 493 54.99 -3.72 -26.77
C GLU A 493 55.54 -4.31 -28.07
N SER A 494 55.57 -5.64 -28.19
CA SER A 494 55.90 -6.32 -29.46
C SER A 494 54.88 -5.97 -30.57
N ASN A 495 53.68 -5.55 -30.21
CA ASN A 495 52.65 -5.15 -31.17
C ASN A 495 51.72 -4.03 -30.64
N LEU A 496 52.18 -2.78 -30.79
CA LEU A 496 51.39 -1.59 -30.39
C LEU A 496 50.09 -1.35 -31.17
N ASN A 497 49.75 -2.21 -32.15
CA ASN A 497 48.47 -2.16 -32.85
C ASN A 497 47.44 -3.15 -32.28
N HIS A 498 47.76 -3.80 -31.16
CA HIS A 498 46.88 -4.76 -30.54
C HIS A 498 46.40 -4.27 -29.15
N ASP A 499 45.12 -3.90 -29.07
CA ASP A 499 44.51 -3.47 -27.84
C ASP A 499 44.19 -4.63 -26.92
N ALA A 500 44.23 -4.38 -25.61
CA ALA A 500 43.72 -5.31 -24.62
C ALA A 500 42.29 -4.92 -24.20
N THR A 501 41.46 -5.91 -23.99
CA THR A 501 40.09 -5.68 -23.51
C THR A 501 39.73 -6.57 -22.33
N ALA A 502 38.97 -6.03 -21.37
CA ALA A 502 38.51 -6.79 -20.22
C ALA A 502 37.10 -6.37 -19.83
N ASP A 503 36.25 -7.32 -19.47
CA ASP A 503 34.91 -7.11 -18.99
C ASP A 503 34.92 -7.11 -17.45
N PHE A 504 34.47 -5.96 -16.86
CA PHE A 504 34.41 -5.79 -15.42
C PHE A 504 32.98 -5.85 -14.88
N SER A 505 31.98 -6.08 -15.74
CA SER A 505 30.56 -6.04 -15.33
C SER A 505 30.26 -7.03 -14.22
N GLY A 506 30.87 -8.22 -14.24
CA GLY A 506 30.68 -9.25 -13.24
C GLY A 506 31.24 -8.97 -11.84
N VAL A 507 32.00 -7.85 -11.68
CA VAL A 507 32.51 -7.42 -10.37
C VAL A 507 31.50 -6.56 -9.62
N PHE A 508 30.51 -6.01 -10.33
CA PHE A 508 29.45 -5.19 -9.75
C PHE A 508 28.20 -6.03 -9.54
N ASN A 509 27.82 -6.23 -8.29
CA ASN A 509 26.55 -6.83 -7.95
C ASN A 509 25.50 -5.72 -7.81
N VAL A 510 24.62 -5.63 -8.79
CA VAL A 510 23.58 -4.61 -8.89
C VAL A 510 22.28 -5.16 -8.34
N GLN A 511 21.71 -4.48 -7.38
CA GLN A 511 20.35 -4.69 -6.88
C GLN A 511 19.52 -3.47 -7.22
N PRO A 512 18.60 -3.57 -8.19
CA PRO A 512 17.86 -2.40 -8.67
C PRO A 512 16.65 -2.02 -7.82
N GLY A 513 16.35 -2.79 -6.76
CA GLY A 513 15.17 -2.57 -5.94
C GLY A 513 13.86 -3.06 -6.58
N ALA A 514 12.76 -2.84 -5.87
CA ALA A 514 11.41 -3.21 -6.29
C ALA A 514 11.00 -2.55 -7.61
N ASP A 515 11.42 -1.31 -7.84
CA ASP A 515 11.15 -0.54 -9.06
C ASP A 515 11.83 -1.10 -10.31
N GLY A 516 12.90 -1.84 -10.09
CA GLY A 516 13.68 -2.46 -11.15
C GLY A 516 14.55 -1.46 -11.91
N LEU A 517 15.52 -2.01 -12.65
CA LEU A 517 16.51 -1.23 -13.37
C LEU A 517 15.88 -0.34 -14.46
N GLY A 518 16.11 0.96 -14.37
CA GLY A 518 15.82 1.96 -15.38
C GLY A 518 16.95 2.13 -16.37
N SER A 519 18.17 2.42 -15.89
CA SER A 519 19.36 2.57 -16.71
C SER A 519 20.63 2.26 -15.93
N GLN A 520 21.72 2.01 -16.68
CA GLN A 520 23.06 1.88 -16.10
C GLN A 520 24.10 2.54 -17.00
N SER A 521 25.18 3.04 -16.40
CA SER A 521 26.29 3.65 -17.13
C SER A 521 27.62 3.38 -16.44
N TYR A 522 28.65 3.15 -17.26
CA TYR A 522 30.02 3.01 -16.79
C TYR A 522 30.85 4.25 -17.15
N SER A 523 31.74 4.66 -16.26
CA SER A 523 32.66 5.75 -16.49
C SER A 523 34.05 5.47 -15.91
N LEU A 524 35.09 5.99 -16.55
CA LEU A 524 36.44 5.97 -16.04
C LEU A 524 36.75 7.29 -15.32
N ASN A 525 37.56 7.22 -14.27
CA ASN A 525 38.02 8.38 -13.52
C ASN A 525 39.50 8.25 -13.15
N VAL A 526 40.24 9.33 -13.23
CA VAL A 526 41.61 9.43 -12.74
C VAL A 526 41.59 9.68 -11.24
N GLN A 527 42.19 8.79 -10.47
CA GLN A 527 42.32 8.95 -9.02
C GLN A 527 43.66 9.63 -8.65
N ASN A 528 44.74 9.26 -9.36
CA ASN A 528 46.05 9.91 -9.24
C ASN A 528 46.59 10.22 -10.65
N ALA A 529 46.86 11.47 -10.93
CA ALA A 529 47.35 11.90 -12.23
C ALA A 529 48.79 11.42 -12.55
N ASN A 530 49.63 11.21 -11.55
CA ASN A 530 50.96 10.66 -11.78
C ASN A 530 50.88 9.14 -11.91
N SER A 531 51.07 8.62 -13.12
CA SER A 531 50.96 7.19 -13.42
C SER A 531 52.13 6.39 -12.87
N GLY A 532 53.25 7.01 -12.55
CA GLY A 532 54.51 6.29 -12.23
C GLY A 532 55.23 5.72 -13.45
N LEU A 533 54.65 5.78 -14.64
CA LEU A 533 55.23 5.31 -15.90
C LEU A 533 56.08 6.41 -16.55
N ILE A 534 57.08 5.96 -17.35
CA ILE A 534 57.98 6.84 -18.10
C ILE A 534 57.93 6.41 -19.56
N ASP A 535 57.75 7.38 -20.50
CA ASP A 535 57.79 7.11 -21.93
C ASP A 535 59.24 6.81 -22.36
N THR A 536 59.48 5.70 -23.01
CA THR A 536 60.84 5.25 -23.39
C THR A 536 61.51 6.22 -24.36
N ALA A 537 60.78 6.77 -25.31
CA ALA A 537 61.36 7.60 -26.37
C ALA A 537 61.72 9.00 -25.88
N THR A 538 61.00 9.58 -24.92
CA THR A 538 61.24 10.96 -24.44
C THR A 538 61.89 10.99 -23.06
N GLY A 539 61.80 9.93 -22.29
CA GLY A 539 62.24 9.89 -20.89
C GLY A 539 61.31 10.68 -19.95
N GLU A 540 60.18 11.15 -20.44
CA GLU A 540 59.21 11.95 -19.66
C GLU A 540 58.26 11.09 -18.85
N GLN A 541 57.85 11.59 -17.70
CA GLN A 541 56.77 10.99 -16.90
C GLN A 541 55.46 11.01 -17.67
N VAL A 542 54.66 9.99 -17.53
CA VAL A 542 53.31 9.87 -18.10
C VAL A 542 52.27 10.36 -17.07
N GLN A 543 51.54 11.37 -17.45
CA GLN A 543 50.45 11.96 -16.64
C GLN A 543 49.10 11.46 -17.15
N LEU A 544 48.20 11.09 -16.21
CA LEU A 544 46.85 10.68 -16.51
C LEU A 544 45.90 11.87 -16.49
N SER A 545 45.00 11.92 -17.45
CA SER A 545 43.93 12.94 -17.52
C SER A 545 42.71 12.41 -18.25
N MET A 546 41.55 12.98 -17.96
CA MET A 546 40.33 12.70 -18.73
C MET A 546 40.22 13.63 -19.91
N HIS A 547 39.96 13.08 -21.10
CA HIS A 547 39.61 13.82 -22.30
C HIS A 547 38.21 13.38 -22.78
N GLY A 548 37.17 14.10 -22.32
CA GLY A 548 35.81 13.61 -22.42
C GLY A 548 35.61 12.32 -21.59
N SER A 549 35.15 11.25 -22.21
CA SER A 549 34.99 9.94 -21.58
C SER A 549 36.24 9.05 -21.69
N ILE A 550 37.28 9.51 -22.36
CA ILE A 550 38.52 8.76 -22.58
C ILE A 550 39.52 9.13 -21.50
N LEU A 551 40.14 8.16 -20.85
CA LEU A 551 41.29 8.39 -20.00
C LEU A 551 42.55 8.25 -20.82
N GLU A 552 43.41 9.25 -20.77
CA GLU A 552 44.64 9.32 -21.52
C GLU A 552 45.87 9.40 -20.60
N GLY A 553 46.91 8.62 -20.93
CA GLY A 553 48.27 8.78 -20.42
C GLY A 553 49.11 9.55 -21.41
N ARG A 554 49.57 10.76 -21.04
CA ARG A 554 50.38 11.61 -21.90
C ARG A 554 51.71 12.00 -21.26
N THR A 555 52.75 12.20 -22.07
CA THR A 555 54.02 12.72 -21.61
C THR A 555 53.84 14.12 -21.00
N ALA A 556 54.47 14.34 -19.84
CA ALA A 556 54.21 15.53 -19.00
C ALA A 556 54.57 16.87 -19.65
N THR A 557 55.55 16.94 -20.53
CA THR A 557 56.02 18.16 -21.16
C THR A 557 55.64 18.25 -22.63
N THR A 558 55.87 17.18 -23.39
CA THR A 558 55.61 17.16 -24.83
C THR A 558 54.17 16.81 -25.20
N GLY A 559 53.38 16.31 -24.26
CA GLY A 559 51.97 15.99 -24.44
C GLY A 559 51.66 14.86 -25.40
N GLN A 560 52.66 13.99 -25.67
CA GLN A 560 52.48 12.83 -26.55
C GLN A 560 51.59 11.79 -25.90
N LEU A 561 50.61 11.27 -26.66
CA LEU A 561 49.73 10.20 -26.18
C LEU A 561 50.52 8.88 -26.10
N VAL A 562 50.60 8.32 -24.93
CA VAL A 562 51.29 7.02 -24.65
C VAL A 562 50.31 5.86 -24.67
N PHE A 563 49.18 6.03 -24.00
CA PHE A 563 48.08 5.04 -24.01
C PHE A 563 46.73 5.72 -23.73
N SER A 564 45.66 5.00 -24.05
CA SER A 564 44.32 5.43 -23.70
C SER A 564 43.49 4.27 -23.11
N LEU A 565 42.49 4.61 -22.28
CA LEU A 565 41.47 3.71 -21.76
C LEU A 565 40.11 4.22 -22.14
N THR A 566 39.28 3.32 -22.63
CA THR A 566 37.86 3.57 -22.89
C THR A 566 37.00 2.52 -22.22
N VAL A 567 35.76 2.85 -21.87
CA VAL A 567 34.77 1.89 -21.37
C VAL A 567 33.50 1.99 -22.19
N ASP A 568 32.92 0.86 -22.54
CA ASP A 568 31.64 0.80 -23.24
C ASP A 568 30.44 0.67 -22.26
N SER A 569 29.23 0.68 -22.79
CA SER A 569 27.99 0.60 -22.00
C SER A 569 27.80 -0.75 -21.30
N SER A 570 28.57 -1.77 -21.64
CA SER A 570 28.53 -3.11 -21.01
C SER A 570 29.53 -3.26 -19.86
N GLY A 571 30.41 -2.27 -19.64
CA GLY A 571 31.47 -2.36 -18.62
C GLY A 571 32.76 -2.97 -19.14
N LYS A 572 32.88 -3.15 -20.46
CA LYS A 572 34.08 -3.62 -21.11
C LYS A 572 35.05 -2.46 -21.28
N VAL A 573 36.23 -2.55 -20.68
CA VAL A 573 37.33 -1.57 -20.79
C VAL A 573 38.30 -2.02 -21.87
N THR A 574 38.75 -1.06 -22.69
CA THR A 574 39.78 -1.25 -23.72
C THR A 574 41.00 -0.40 -23.37
N LEU A 575 42.16 -1.00 -23.36
CA LEU A 575 43.49 -0.37 -23.25
C LEU A 575 44.16 -0.39 -24.61
N ASP A 576 44.46 0.80 -25.14
CA ASP A 576 45.23 1.01 -26.38
C ASP A 576 46.54 1.66 -26.04
N GLN A 577 47.68 1.00 -26.38
CA GLN A 577 49.02 1.52 -26.18
C GLN A 577 49.61 1.98 -27.50
N LEU A 578 50.10 3.26 -27.53
CA LEU A 578 50.66 3.86 -28.73
C LEU A 578 52.16 4.06 -28.65
N ARG A 579 52.75 4.02 -27.45
CA ARG A 579 54.16 4.26 -27.21
C ARG A 579 54.69 3.35 -26.09
N ALA A 580 55.94 2.87 -26.24
CA ALA A 580 56.57 2.03 -25.22
C ALA A 580 56.87 2.81 -23.92
N VAL A 581 56.80 2.08 -22.80
CA VAL A 581 57.15 2.61 -21.47
C VAL A 581 58.44 1.97 -20.95
N VAL A 582 59.11 2.67 -20.03
CA VAL A 582 60.35 2.14 -19.43
C VAL A 582 60.02 0.99 -18.47
N HIS A 583 60.71 -0.15 -18.69
CA HIS A 583 60.65 -1.30 -17.82
C HIS A 583 61.78 -1.29 -16.78
N PRO A 584 61.51 -1.75 -15.51
CA PRO A 584 62.48 -1.56 -14.42
C PRO A 584 63.65 -2.54 -14.42
N THR A 585 63.56 -3.69 -15.12
CA THR A 585 64.63 -4.69 -15.18
C THR A 585 65.10 -4.93 -16.61
N SER A 586 66.04 -5.83 -16.79
CA SER A 586 66.54 -6.28 -18.11
C SER A 586 65.92 -7.60 -18.56
N ASP A 587 64.82 -8.04 -17.94
CA ASP A 587 64.06 -9.18 -18.37
C ASP A 587 63.27 -8.82 -19.63
N PRO A 588 63.52 -9.47 -20.78
CA PRO A 588 62.92 -9.08 -22.04
C PRO A 588 61.40 -9.35 -22.15
N ASP A 589 60.77 -9.87 -21.12
CA ASP A 589 59.37 -10.27 -21.14
C ASP A 589 58.62 -9.83 -19.85
N GLU A 590 59.18 -8.86 -19.12
CA GLU A 590 58.57 -8.36 -17.89
C GLU A 590 57.36 -7.46 -18.15
N ALA A 591 56.46 -7.36 -17.13
CA ALA A 591 55.33 -6.47 -17.16
C ALA A 591 55.49 -5.32 -16.16
N THR A 592 55.24 -4.09 -16.61
CA THR A 592 55.14 -2.91 -15.76
C THR A 592 53.68 -2.60 -15.51
N PHE A 593 53.31 -2.44 -14.25
CA PHE A 593 51.92 -2.20 -13.83
C PHE A 593 51.67 -0.72 -13.56
N LEU A 594 50.46 -0.26 -13.90
CA LEU A 594 49.99 1.08 -13.48
C LEU A 594 49.87 1.16 -11.95
N GLY A 595 49.30 0.12 -11.33
CA GLY A 595 49.17 0.02 -9.88
C GLY A 595 47.85 0.57 -9.34
N SER A 596 47.54 0.16 -8.11
CA SER A 596 46.33 0.62 -7.41
C SER A 596 46.34 2.12 -7.14
N GLY A 597 45.16 2.72 -7.06
CA GLY A 597 44.99 4.11 -6.71
C GLY A 597 45.19 5.10 -7.86
N HIS A 598 45.23 4.63 -9.12
CA HIS A 598 45.40 5.49 -10.28
C HIS A 598 44.14 5.64 -11.12
N VAL A 599 43.41 4.55 -11.38
CA VAL A 599 42.25 4.52 -12.26
C VAL A 599 41.10 3.81 -11.61
N ASN A 600 39.95 4.48 -11.54
CA ASN A 600 38.69 3.91 -11.11
C ASN A 600 37.74 3.70 -12.28
N LEU A 601 37.05 2.57 -12.28
CA LEU A 601 35.87 2.30 -13.06
C LEU A 601 34.66 2.47 -12.14
N THR A 602 33.73 3.33 -12.51
CA THR A 602 32.49 3.57 -11.75
C THR A 602 31.30 3.06 -12.54
N LEU A 603 30.47 2.23 -11.93
CA LEU A 603 29.13 1.90 -12.41
C LEU A 603 28.13 2.76 -11.66
N THR A 604 27.26 3.44 -12.38
CA THR A 604 26.07 4.10 -11.83
C THR A 604 24.84 3.42 -12.39
N VAL A 605 23.92 3.03 -11.52
CA VAL A 605 22.59 2.53 -11.89
C VAL A 605 21.54 3.54 -11.46
N THR A 606 20.47 3.57 -12.23
CA THR A 606 19.27 4.36 -11.93
C THR A 606 18.09 3.41 -12.08
N ASP A 607 17.21 3.35 -11.11
CA ASP A 607 15.97 2.59 -11.22
C ASP A 607 14.91 3.31 -12.07
N LYS A 608 13.67 2.85 -12.03
CA LYS A 608 12.66 3.39 -12.95
C LYS A 608 12.02 4.67 -12.48
N ASP A 609 12.06 4.99 -11.22
CA ASP A 609 11.54 6.26 -10.69
C ASP A 609 12.62 7.33 -10.49
N GLY A 610 13.89 6.93 -10.54
CA GLY A 610 14.99 7.88 -10.69
C GLY A 610 16.05 7.84 -9.59
N ASP A 611 15.99 6.89 -8.68
CA ASP A 611 16.99 6.72 -7.65
C ASP A 611 18.30 6.13 -8.18
N HIS A 612 19.41 6.50 -7.58
CA HIS A 612 20.73 6.17 -8.05
C HIS A 612 21.55 5.41 -7.02
N ALA A 613 22.31 4.43 -7.51
CA ALA A 613 23.42 3.87 -6.77
C ALA A 613 24.69 3.88 -7.62
N SER A 614 25.83 4.04 -6.96
CA SER A 614 27.14 4.02 -7.64
C SER A 614 28.09 3.11 -6.91
N GLY A 615 28.82 2.29 -7.69
CA GLY A 615 29.91 1.46 -7.22
C GLY A 615 31.23 1.84 -7.91
N VAL A 616 32.31 1.90 -7.14
CA VAL A 616 33.64 2.32 -7.63
C VAL A 616 34.61 1.15 -7.47
N LEU A 617 35.28 0.80 -8.57
CA LEU A 617 36.29 -0.26 -8.65
C LEU A 617 37.63 0.30 -9.05
N ASP A 618 38.69 0.07 -8.27
CA ASP A 618 40.06 0.39 -8.67
C ASP A 618 40.57 -0.67 -9.64
N ILE A 619 40.72 -0.31 -10.91
CA ILE A 619 41.22 -1.18 -11.98
C ILE A 619 42.70 -0.99 -12.28
N GLY A 620 43.38 -0.04 -11.65
CA GLY A 620 44.82 0.24 -11.92
C GLY A 620 45.72 -0.94 -11.68
N LYS A 621 45.42 -1.81 -10.71
CA LYS A 621 46.21 -3.01 -10.37
C LYS A 621 46.20 -4.10 -11.44
N VAL A 622 45.27 -4.09 -12.39
CA VAL A 622 45.16 -5.06 -13.48
C VAL A 622 45.60 -4.51 -14.84
N ILE A 623 46.01 -3.24 -14.88
CA ILE A 623 46.54 -2.58 -16.08
C ILE A 623 48.04 -2.78 -16.12
N SER A 624 48.57 -3.42 -17.19
CA SER A 624 49.99 -3.69 -17.34
C SER A 624 50.44 -3.56 -18.79
N PHE A 625 51.73 -3.26 -18.93
CA PHE A 625 52.46 -3.08 -20.18
C PHE A 625 53.61 -4.08 -20.18
N LYS A 626 53.67 -4.96 -21.17
CA LYS A 626 54.66 -6.04 -21.29
C LYS A 626 55.75 -5.61 -22.25
N ASP A 627 57.00 -5.85 -21.88
CA ASP A 627 58.21 -5.50 -22.66
C ASP A 627 58.33 -6.31 -23.96
N ASP A 628 59.01 -5.74 -24.96
CA ASP A 628 59.31 -6.32 -26.28
C ASP A 628 60.78 -6.68 -26.44
N GLY A 629 61.40 -7.32 -25.51
CA GLY A 629 62.82 -7.58 -25.51
C GLY A 629 63.39 -8.16 -26.80
N PRO A 630 64.73 -8.02 -27.01
CA PRO A 630 65.41 -8.41 -28.25
C PRO A 630 65.44 -9.92 -28.45
#